data_544aca594a9b08b5fa3297e797c0f6df
#
_entry.id   544aca594a9b08b5fa3297e797c0f6df
#
_cell.length_a   1.000
_cell.length_b   1.000
_cell.length_c   1.000
_cell.angle_alpha   90.00
_cell.angle_beta   90.00
_cell.angle_gamma   90.00
#
_symmetry.space_group_name_H-M   'P 1'
#
loop_
_entity.id
_entity.type
_entity.pdbx_description
1 polymer ?
#
loop_
_entity_poly.entity_id
_entity_poly.type
_entity_poly.pdbx_seq_one_letter_code
_entity_poly.pdbx_strand_id
1 'polypeptide(L)'
;MPAFNQQKEMSRINKNYPNRHQLDASHIKLSYITHFYCNQENIDSVISLLRKYEQYSPDLLDQIEFIIVDDGSPIQYEIPEFDLNIRWLKINEDIQWNQAGARNLGVTYARSDKIVMLDLDHYIHENTLWYMANKKPLGRNIYKIYRTSTNNDGKIRKGHANLFFMSRARFMRFYGYDEEFAGHYGSEDFRFVKFHKAHGSKQSYLPKKYLCSTRDNNTDLKDNVDREKSYHTLKRELSYNTPVDLRKKMENRNFGAEYGHSRIFLNFTWTILSEQYRKNIPSPKNKKWWYYLWYFRWLFGNN
;
A
#
# COMPACT_ATOMS: atom_id res chain seq x y z
N MET A 1 30.77 18.04 -9.58
CA MET A 1 30.13 17.63 -10.83
C MET A 1 29.56 16.20 -10.81
N PRO A 2 28.86 15.75 -9.75
CA PRO A 2 28.12 14.46 -9.77
C PRO A 2 26.63 14.59 -10.15
N ALA A 3 26.01 15.77 -9.99
CA ALA A 3 24.55 15.93 -10.18
C ALA A 3 24.07 15.78 -11.63
N PHE A 4 24.94 16.02 -12.62
CA PHE A 4 24.54 15.94 -14.04
C PHE A 4 24.41 14.50 -14.56
N ASN A 5 25.09 13.53 -13.96
CA ASN A 5 24.98 12.13 -14.32
C ASN A 5 23.73 11.46 -13.71
N GLN A 6 23.29 11.86 -12.53
CA GLN A 6 22.07 11.35 -11.90
C GLN A 6 20.81 11.73 -12.69
N GLN A 7 20.73 12.96 -13.22
CA GLN A 7 19.60 13.35 -14.08
C GLN A 7 19.54 12.56 -15.41
N LYS A 8 20.69 12.20 -15.96
CA LYS A 8 20.74 11.36 -17.18
C LYS A 8 20.38 9.91 -16.93
N GLU A 9 20.70 9.38 -15.77
CA GLU A 9 20.31 8.03 -15.34
C GLU A 9 18.82 7.97 -14.97
N MET A 10 18.29 8.95 -14.26
CA MET A 10 16.84 9.08 -14.01
C MET A 10 16.05 9.24 -15.32
N SER A 11 16.58 9.93 -16.34
CA SER A 11 15.93 10.02 -17.65
C SER A 11 15.96 8.71 -18.44
N ARG A 12 16.93 7.81 -18.17
CA ARG A 12 16.99 6.46 -18.75
C ARG A 12 16.03 5.49 -18.05
N ILE A 13 15.89 5.60 -16.73
CA ILE A 13 14.93 4.82 -15.95
C ILE A 13 13.50 5.16 -16.36
N ASN A 14 13.19 6.43 -16.65
CA ASN A 14 11.87 6.86 -17.14
C ASN A 14 11.52 6.39 -18.56
N LYS A 15 12.47 5.94 -19.36
CA LYS A 15 12.18 5.45 -20.72
C LYS A 15 11.63 4.03 -20.78
N ASN A 16 11.75 3.25 -19.73
CA ASN A 16 11.27 1.87 -19.66
C ASN A 16 9.93 1.69 -18.92
N TYR A 17 9.24 2.78 -18.57
CA TYR A 17 7.86 2.64 -18.11
C TYR A 17 6.99 2.22 -19.30
N PRO A 18 6.40 1.02 -19.28
CA PRO A 18 5.36 0.72 -20.24
C PRO A 18 4.31 1.83 -20.09
N ASN A 19 3.97 2.47 -21.22
CA ASN A 19 3.01 3.56 -21.22
C ASN A 19 1.81 3.13 -20.36
N ARG A 20 1.56 3.80 -19.22
CA ARG A 20 0.38 3.58 -18.36
C ARG A 20 -0.94 3.62 -19.13
N HIS A 21 -0.89 4.02 -20.39
CA HIS A 21 -2.01 4.16 -21.33
C HIS A 21 -2.25 2.94 -22.23
N GLN A 22 -1.43 1.88 -22.14
CA GLN A 22 -1.54 0.74 -23.04
C GLN A 22 -2.58 -0.30 -22.62
N LEU A 23 -2.86 -0.39 -21.31
CA LEU A 23 -3.84 -1.33 -20.78
C LEU A 23 -5.00 -0.60 -20.10
N ASP A 24 -6.22 -1.04 -20.39
CA ASP A 24 -7.41 -0.60 -19.67
C ASP A 24 -7.47 -1.27 -18.30
N ALA A 25 -7.40 -0.48 -17.25
CA ALA A 25 -7.52 -0.93 -15.87
C ALA A 25 -8.86 -0.58 -15.23
N SER A 26 -9.85 -0.16 -16.02
CA SER A 26 -11.19 0.22 -15.52
C SER A 26 -11.93 -0.93 -14.83
N HIS A 27 -11.57 -2.17 -15.13
CA HIS A 27 -12.10 -3.36 -14.45
C HIS A 27 -11.56 -3.54 -13.02
N ILE A 28 -10.41 -2.92 -12.69
CA ILE A 28 -9.83 -2.99 -11.34
C ILE A 28 -10.61 -2.07 -10.39
N LYS A 29 -11.30 -2.65 -9.45
CA LYS A 29 -12.16 -1.95 -8.48
C LYS A 29 -11.55 -1.80 -7.10
N LEU A 30 -10.48 -2.56 -6.81
CA LEU A 30 -9.77 -2.52 -5.52
C LEU A 30 -8.28 -2.77 -5.74
N SER A 31 -7.45 -1.94 -5.15
CA SER A 31 -6.00 -2.17 -5.07
C SER A 31 -5.65 -2.63 -3.65
N TYR A 32 -5.18 -3.85 -3.54
CA TYR A 32 -4.63 -4.44 -2.32
C TYR A 32 -3.14 -4.14 -2.27
N ILE A 33 -2.67 -3.53 -1.19
CA ILE A 33 -1.30 -3.09 -1.04
C ILE A 33 -0.72 -3.71 0.22
N THR A 34 0.38 -4.42 0.07
CA THR A 34 1.18 -4.92 1.19
C THR A 34 2.66 -4.71 0.92
N HIS A 35 3.44 -4.71 1.96
CA HIS A 35 4.89 -4.59 1.88
C HIS A 35 5.54 -5.67 2.75
N PHE A 36 6.79 -5.95 2.45
CA PHE A 36 7.60 -6.88 3.22
C PHE A 36 9.07 -6.44 3.20
N TYR A 37 9.79 -6.92 4.18
CA TYR A 37 11.24 -6.93 4.21
C TYR A 37 11.70 -8.32 4.62
N CYS A 38 12.66 -8.86 3.90
CA CYS A 38 13.22 -10.16 4.20
C CYS A 38 14.74 -10.12 4.11
N ASN A 39 15.39 -10.43 5.22
CA ASN A 39 16.83 -10.65 5.33
C ASN A 39 17.18 -12.11 5.68
N GLN A 40 16.23 -13.02 5.43
CA GLN A 40 16.33 -14.45 5.65
C GLN A 40 16.52 -15.18 4.30
N GLU A 41 16.40 -16.50 4.29
CA GLU A 41 16.74 -17.32 3.12
C GLU A 41 15.77 -17.17 1.94
N ASN A 42 14.48 -16.92 2.22
CA ASN A 42 13.44 -16.90 1.19
C ASN A 42 12.27 -15.97 1.54
N ILE A 43 11.33 -15.82 0.59
CA ILE A 43 10.10 -15.02 0.72
C ILE A 43 8.85 -15.90 0.75
N ASP A 44 8.92 -17.13 1.20
CA ASP A 44 7.82 -18.10 1.14
C ASP A 44 6.58 -17.62 1.90
N SER A 45 6.75 -16.80 2.95
CA SER A 45 5.63 -16.16 3.65
C SER A 45 4.82 -15.22 2.75
N VAL A 46 5.46 -14.54 1.79
CA VAL A 46 4.78 -13.69 0.80
C VAL A 46 4.11 -14.55 -0.26
N ILE A 47 4.84 -15.54 -0.77
CA ILE A 47 4.34 -16.47 -1.79
C ILE A 47 3.12 -17.22 -1.28
N SER A 48 3.16 -17.78 -0.07
CA SER A 48 2.04 -18.52 0.53
C SER A 48 0.79 -17.64 0.73
N LEU A 49 0.98 -16.35 1.06
CA LEU A 49 -0.14 -15.40 1.12
C LEU A 49 -0.79 -15.21 -0.24
N LEU A 50 -0.01 -15.04 -1.29
CA LEU A 50 -0.52 -14.85 -2.65
C LEU A 50 -1.20 -16.12 -3.18
N ARG A 51 -0.61 -17.32 -2.93
CA ARG A 51 -1.23 -18.61 -3.26
C ARG A 51 -2.58 -18.82 -2.55
N LYS A 52 -2.74 -18.30 -1.35
CA LYS A 52 -4.03 -18.30 -0.66
C LYS A 52 -5.07 -17.44 -1.37
N TYR A 53 -4.68 -16.26 -1.87
CA TYR A 53 -5.59 -15.40 -2.63
C TYR A 53 -5.96 -15.98 -4.00
N GLU A 54 -5.09 -16.73 -4.66
CA GLU A 54 -5.40 -17.41 -5.93
C GLU A 54 -6.58 -18.38 -5.83
N GLN A 55 -6.90 -18.86 -4.62
CA GLN A 55 -8.04 -19.77 -4.38
C GLN A 55 -9.38 -19.06 -4.33
N TYR A 56 -9.42 -17.73 -4.40
CA TYR A 56 -10.65 -16.98 -4.42
C TYR A 56 -11.31 -17.02 -5.79
N SER A 57 -12.58 -16.62 -5.86
CA SER A 57 -13.34 -16.67 -7.10
C SER A 57 -12.70 -15.86 -8.22
N PRO A 58 -12.60 -16.38 -9.45
CA PRO A 58 -12.01 -15.69 -10.60
C PRO A 58 -12.63 -14.32 -10.85
N ASP A 59 -13.95 -14.17 -10.69
CA ASP A 59 -14.64 -12.91 -10.90
C ASP A 59 -14.21 -11.82 -9.90
N LEU A 60 -13.83 -12.21 -8.69
CA LEU A 60 -13.26 -11.29 -7.72
C LEU A 60 -11.83 -10.92 -8.09
N LEU A 61 -11.01 -11.91 -8.42
CA LEU A 61 -9.61 -11.74 -8.76
C LEU A 61 -9.42 -10.86 -10.00
N ASP A 62 -10.33 -10.92 -10.95
CA ASP A 62 -10.35 -10.03 -12.12
C ASP A 62 -10.53 -8.54 -11.75
N GLN A 63 -11.13 -8.25 -10.61
CA GLN A 63 -11.45 -6.90 -10.15
C GLN A 63 -10.48 -6.35 -9.11
N ILE A 64 -9.50 -7.15 -8.67
CA ILE A 64 -8.52 -6.76 -7.66
C ILE A 64 -7.12 -6.81 -8.26
N GLU A 65 -6.30 -5.82 -7.95
CA GLU A 65 -4.86 -5.88 -8.16
C GLU A 65 -4.14 -5.99 -6.81
N PHE A 66 -3.02 -6.69 -6.82
CA PHE A 66 -2.13 -6.89 -5.68
C PHE A 66 -0.83 -6.13 -5.95
N ILE A 67 -0.52 -5.17 -5.12
CA ILE A 67 0.71 -4.39 -5.19
C ILE A 67 1.59 -4.82 -4.01
N ILE A 68 2.66 -5.49 -4.33
CA ILE A 68 3.62 -6.04 -3.38
C ILE A 68 4.85 -5.16 -3.42
N VAL A 69 5.24 -4.63 -2.28
CA VAL A 69 6.42 -3.77 -2.16
C VAL A 69 7.47 -4.44 -1.31
N ASP A 70 8.57 -4.80 -1.91
CA ASP A 70 9.79 -5.18 -1.21
C ASP A 70 10.48 -3.91 -0.69
N ASP A 71 10.60 -3.80 0.61
CA ASP A 71 11.13 -2.63 1.31
C ASP A 71 12.68 -2.72 1.46
N GLY A 72 13.36 -2.98 0.34
CA GLY A 72 14.82 -3.00 0.29
C GLY A 72 15.47 -4.30 0.80
N SER A 73 14.79 -5.46 0.67
CA SER A 73 15.35 -6.74 1.09
C SER A 73 16.73 -7.01 0.46
N PRO A 74 17.74 -7.37 1.25
CA PRO A 74 19.11 -7.62 0.75
C PRO A 74 19.25 -8.94 0.00
N ILE A 75 18.26 -9.83 0.06
CA ILE A 75 18.29 -11.15 -0.55
C ILE A 75 17.91 -11.12 -2.03
N GLN A 76 18.38 -12.13 -2.77
CA GLN A 76 17.92 -12.45 -4.11
C GLN A 76 16.81 -13.50 -4.02
N TYR A 77 15.73 -13.33 -4.75
CA TYR A 77 14.62 -14.28 -4.81
C TYR A 77 13.95 -14.27 -6.18
N GLU A 78 13.26 -15.33 -6.50
CA GLU A 78 12.46 -15.45 -7.71
C GLU A 78 10.98 -15.18 -7.39
N ILE A 79 10.30 -14.53 -8.31
CA ILE A 79 8.87 -14.27 -8.22
C ILE A 79 8.17 -15.28 -9.13
N PRO A 80 7.41 -16.23 -8.58
CA PRO A 80 6.70 -17.20 -9.39
C PRO A 80 5.54 -16.54 -10.15
N GLU A 81 5.04 -17.22 -11.16
CA GLU A 81 3.80 -16.84 -11.81
C GLU A 81 2.60 -17.09 -10.90
N PHE A 82 1.66 -16.14 -10.92
CA PHE A 82 0.41 -16.18 -10.17
C PHE A 82 -0.77 -15.91 -11.10
N ASP A 83 -1.89 -16.57 -10.86
CA ASP A 83 -3.16 -16.22 -11.51
C ASP A 83 -3.83 -15.04 -10.80
N LEU A 84 -3.10 -13.92 -10.68
CA LEU A 84 -3.51 -12.69 -10.02
C LEU A 84 -3.09 -11.48 -10.87
N ASN A 85 -3.77 -10.34 -10.71
CA ASN A 85 -3.24 -9.08 -11.20
C ASN A 85 -2.20 -8.57 -10.19
N ILE A 86 -0.92 -8.79 -10.45
CA ILE A 86 0.17 -8.45 -9.53
C ILE A 86 1.07 -7.38 -10.14
N ARG A 87 1.49 -6.47 -9.28
CA ARG A 87 2.65 -5.61 -9.51
C ARG A 87 3.60 -5.76 -8.33
N TRP A 88 4.84 -6.14 -8.62
CA TRP A 88 5.89 -6.32 -7.64
C TRP A 88 6.94 -5.23 -7.78
N LEU A 89 7.10 -4.43 -6.74
CA LEU A 89 8.01 -3.31 -6.66
C LEU A 89 9.10 -3.63 -5.63
N LYS A 90 10.31 -3.14 -5.85
CA LYS A 90 11.42 -3.22 -4.90
C LYS A 90 12.02 -1.84 -4.70
N ILE A 91 12.14 -1.41 -3.46
CA ILE A 91 12.95 -0.25 -3.06
C ILE A 91 14.41 -0.67 -3.16
N ASN A 92 15.23 0.14 -3.80
CA ASN A 92 16.62 -0.23 -4.08
C ASN A 92 17.54 -0.02 -2.87
N GLU A 93 17.21 0.94 -2.01
CA GLU A 93 17.93 1.23 -0.79
C GLU A 93 17.41 0.40 0.38
N ASP A 94 18.30 -0.19 1.17
CA ASP A 94 17.96 -0.86 2.42
C ASP A 94 17.82 0.17 3.55
N ILE A 95 16.63 0.79 3.60
CA ILE A 95 16.29 1.77 4.64
C ILE A 95 15.62 1.01 5.80
N GLN A 96 16.27 1.01 6.96
CA GLN A 96 15.71 0.37 8.13
C GLN A 96 14.31 0.91 8.44
N TRP A 97 13.31 0.00 8.58
CA TRP A 97 11.94 0.36 8.92
C TRP A 97 11.33 1.46 8.02
N ASN A 98 11.31 1.26 6.71
CA ASN A 98 10.73 2.21 5.77
C ASN A 98 9.27 1.87 5.37
N GLN A 99 8.48 1.35 6.31
CA GLN A 99 7.08 1.01 6.10
C GLN A 99 6.28 2.17 5.50
N ALA A 100 6.55 3.39 5.94
CA ALA A 100 5.90 4.61 5.44
C ALA A 100 6.15 4.79 3.93
N GLY A 101 7.40 4.72 3.51
CA GLY A 101 7.81 4.82 2.10
C GLY A 101 7.27 3.67 1.25
N ALA A 102 7.36 2.44 1.74
CA ALA A 102 6.86 1.27 1.03
C ALA A 102 5.33 1.36 0.76
N ARG A 103 4.55 1.83 1.72
CA ARG A 103 3.11 2.07 1.55
C ARG A 103 2.83 3.22 0.59
N ASN A 104 3.58 4.32 0.68
CA ASN A 104 3.47 5.44 -0.26
C ASN A 104 3.75 4.99 -1.69
N LEU A 105 4.79 4.19 -1.89
CA LEU A 105 5.13 3.61 -3.20
C LEU A 105 4.00 2.73 -3.73
N GLY A 106 3.50 1.81 -2.91
CA GLY A 106 2.40 0.93 -3.29
C GLY A 106 1.15 1.70 -3.71
N VAL A 107 0.75 2.72 -2.94
CA VAL A 107 -0.42 3.57 -3.27
C VAL A 107 -0.18 4.38 -4.53
N THR A 108 1.06 4.81 -4.81
CA THR A 108 1.38 5.55 -6.03
C THR A 108 1.09 4.72 -7.28
N TYR A 109 1.33 3.40 -7.21
CA TYR A 109 1.09 2.47 -8.30
C TYR A 109 -0.35 1.93 -8.37
N ALA A 110 -1.18 2.16 -7.36
CA ALA A 110 -2.56 1.71 -7.35
C ALA A 110 -3.39 2.29 -8.52
N ARG A 111 -4.13 1.43 -9.19
CA ARG A 111 -5.00 1.78 -10.33
C ARG A 111 -6.42 2.10 -9.89
N SER A 112 -6.89 1.47 -8.80
CA SER A 112 -8.21 1.77 -8.23
C SER A 112 -8.14 2.98 -7.29
N ASP A 113 -9.25 3.74 -7.21
CA ASP A 113 -9.40 4.73 -6.13
C ASP A 113 -9.69 4.06 -4.77
N LYS A 114 -10.13 2.83 -4.75
CA LYS A 114 -10.31 2.07 -3.52
C LYS A 114 -9.02 1.31 -3.21
N ILE A 115 -8.38 1.66 -2.10
CA ILE A 115 -7.15 1.01 -1.67
C ILE A 115 -7.33 0.38 -0.30
N VAL A 116 -6.78 -0.80 -0.12
CA VAL A 116 -6.64 -1.45 1.18
C VAL A 116 -5.16 -1.73 1.44
N MET A 117 -4.69 -1.31 2.59
CA MET A 117 -3.31 -1.49 3.04
C MET A 117 -3.30 -2.37 4.27
N LEU A 118 -2.43 -3.35 4.31
CA LEU A 118 -2.23 -4.21 5.47
C LEU A 118 -0.83 -4.82 5.47
N ASP A 119 -0.44 -5.35 6.63
CA ASP A 119 0.81 -6.06 6.82
C ASP A 119 0.67 -7.53 6.42
N LEU A 120 1.77 -8.21 6.15
CA LEU A 120 1.82 -9.61 5.73
C LEU A 120 1.24 -10.61 6.73
N ASP A 121 1.19 -10.25 7.99
CA ASP A 121 0.68 -11.10 9.08
C ASP A 121 -0.86 -11.21 9.11
N HIS A 122 -1.52 -10.63 8.11
CA HIS A 122 -2.98 -10.66 7.97
C HIS A 122 -3.40 -11.06 6.57
N TYR A 123 -4.57 -11.64 6.44
CA TYR A 123 -5.25 -11.82 5.16
C TYR A 123 -6.72 -11.42 5.26
N ILE A 124 -7.26 -10.90 4.17
CA ILE A 124 -8.65 -10.46 4.09
C ILE A 124 -9.50 -11.57 3.49
N HIS A 125 -10.63 -11.87 4.12
CA HIS A 125 -11.55 -12.88 3.62
C HIS A 125 -12.17 -12.47 2.28
N GLU A 126 -12.52 -13.45 1.46
CA GLU A 126 -13.06 -13.24 0.11
C GLU A 126 -14.31 -12.35 0.11
N ASN A 127 -15.28 -12.63 0.99
CA ASN A 127 -16.49 -11.83 1.13
C ASN A 127 -16.21 -10.37 1.54
N THR A 128 -15.13 -10.14 2.26
CA THR A 128 -14.69 -8.80 2.66
C THR A 128 -14.11 -8.04 1.48
N LEU A 129 -13.29 -8.70 0.67
CA LEU A 129 -12.76 -8.14 -0.58
C LEU A 129 -13.87 -7.82 -1.58
N TRP A 130 -14.86 -8.72 -1.74
CA TRP A 130 -16.06 -8.47 -2.52
C TRP A 130 -16.82 -7.22 -2.06
N TYR A 131 -17.02 -7.09 -0.77
CA TYR A 131 -17.68 -5.92 -0.21
C TYR A 131 -16.90 -4.64 -0.47
N MET A 132 -15.56 -4.66 -0.30
CA MET A 132 -14.71 -3.50 -0.55
C MET A 132 -14.73 -3.09 -2.02
N ALA A 133 -14.56 -4.04 -2.93
CA ALA A 133 -14.58 -3.79 -4.37
C ALA A 133 -15.89 -3.15 -4.84
N ASN A 134 -17.02 -3.56 -4.26
CA ASN A 134 -18.37 -3.11 -4.64
C ASN A 134 -18.91 -1.96 -3.76
N LYS A 135 -18.18 -1.54 -2.73
CA LYS A 135 -18.63 -0.44 -1.88
C LYS A 135 -18.72 0.86 -2.68
N LYS A 136 -19.76 1.64 -2.40
CA LYS A 136 -19.92 3.01 -2.95
C LYS A 136 -18.69 3.87 -2.64
N PRO A 137 -18.46 4.98 -3.34
CA PRO A 137 -17.32 5.85 -3.09
C PRO A 137 -17.09 6.13 -1.61
N LEU A 138 -15.83 6.05 -1.17
CA LEU A 138 -15.46 6.06 0.26
C LEU A 138 -15.46 7.47 0.85
N GLY A 139 -15.36 8.50 0.01
CA GLY A 139 -15.34 9.89 0.40
C GLY A 139 -14.22 10.19 1.42
N ARG A 140 -14.61 10.70 2.61
CA ARG A 140 -13.67 11.06 3.68
C ARG A 140 -13.40 9.94 4.69
N ASN A 141 -13.91 8.75 4.46
CA ASN A 141 -13.80 7.67 5.44
C ASN A 141 -12.47 6.93 5.32
N ILE A 142 -11.89 6.63 6.48
CA ILE A 142 -10.82 5.65 6.69
C ILE A 142 -11.45 4.50 7.45
N TYR A 143 -11.63 3.37 6.80
CA TYR A 143 -12.24 2.20 7.41
C TYR A 143 -11.17 1.30 8.01
N LYS A 144 -11.40 0.88 9.25
CA LYS A 144 -10.72 -0.22 9.92
C LYS A 144 -11.50 -1.50 9.67
N ILE A 145 -10.80 -2.64 9.73
CA ILE A 145 -11.38 -3.96 9.56
C ILE A 145 -11.31 -4.68 10.91
N TYR A 146 -12.39 -5.36 11.28
CA TYR A 146 -12.35 -6.28 12.41
C TYR A 146 -11.55 -7.54 12.05
N ARG A 147 -10.90 -8.14 13.03
CA ARG A 147 -10.13 -9.38 12.84
C ARG A 147 -10.62 -10.51 13.73
N THR A 148 -10.50 -11.73 13.26
CA THR A 148 -10.62 -12.93 14.10
C THR A 148 -9.32 -13.12 14.90
N SER A 149 -9.47 -13.70 16.09
CA SER A 149 -8.29 -14.00 16.92
C SER A 149 -7.52 -15.19 16.34
N THR A 150 -6.21 -15.19 16.51
CA THR A 150 -5.32 -16.32 16.18
C THR A 150 -5.58 -17.56 17.02
N ASN A 151 -6.13 -17.39 18.22
CA ASN A 151 -6.30 -18.49 19.18
C ASN A 151 -7.55 -19.35 18.94
N ASN A 152 -8.16 -19.29 17.78
CA ASN A 152 -9.40 -20.01 17.41
C ASN A 152 -10.54 -19.87 18.46
N ASP A 153 -10.50 -18.82 19.30
CA ASP A 153 -11.50 -18.56 20.33
C ASP A 153 -12.81 -17.97 19.75
N GLY A 154 -12.91 -17.84 18.43
CA GLY A 154 -14.06 -17.26 17.73
C GLY A 154 -14.30 -15.78 18.01
N LYS A 155 -13.43 -15.12 18.78
CA LYS A 155 -13.63 -13.73 19.20
C LYS A 155 -13.25 -12.77 18.10
N ILE A 156 -14.15 -11.83 17.81
CA ILE A 156 -13.90 -10.71 16.90
C ILE A 156 -13.28 -9.57 17.68
N ARG A 157 -12.09 -9.16 17.26
CA ARG A 157 -11.34 -8.05 17.85
C ARG A 157 -11.29 -6.86 16.91
N LYS A 158 -10.99 -5.68 17.45
CA LYS A 158 -10.67 -4.50 16.63
C LYS A 158 -9.44 -4.80 15.79
N GLY A 159 -9.46 -4.35 14.53
CA GLY A 159 -8.34 -4.51 13.61
C GLY A 159 -7.08 -3.81 14.09
N HIS A 160 -5.95 -4.26 13.59
CA HIS A 160 -4.63 -3.68 13.88
C HIS A 160 -4.57 -2.20 13.45
N ALA A 161 -3.63 -1.46 14.02
CA ALA A 161 -3.42 -0.05 13.69
C ALA A 161 -3.14 0.17 12.20
N ASN A 162 -2.51 -0.80 11.54
CA ASN A 162 -1.97 -0.73 10.18
C ASN A 162 -2.93 -1.19 9.08
N LEU A 163 -4.16 -1.57 9.44
CA LEU A 163 -5.19 -2.01 8.49
C LEU A 163 -6.10 -0.85 8.11
N PHE A 164 -5.96 -0.36 6.89
CA PHE A 164 -6.75 0.74 6.38
C PHE A 164 -7.39 0.44 5.03
N PHE A 165 -8.68 0.76 4.90
CA PHE A 165 -9.39 0.80 3.64
C PHE A 165 -9.92 2.20 3.41
N MET A 166 -9.47 2.86 2.31
CA MET A 166 -9.77 4.26 2.04
C MET A 166 -9.69 4.60 0.56
N SER A 167 -10.05 5.85 0.19
CA SER A 167 -9.86 6.37 -1.15
C SER A 167 -8.39 6.71 -1.40
N ARG A 168 -7.84 6.27 -2.54
CA ARG A 168 -6.52 6.66 -3.03
C ARG A 168 -6.40 8.17 -3.20
N ALA A 169 -7.41 8.79 -3.80
CA ALA A 169 -7.43 10.24 -3.97
C ALA A 169 -7.29 10.96 -2.63
N ARG A 170 -7.96 10.44 -1.56
CA ARG A 170 -7.83 10.99 -0.22
C ARG A 170 -6.45 10.79 0.39
N PHE A 171 -5.86 9.60 0.19
CA PHE A 171 -4.50 9.30 0.63
C PHE A 171 -3.51 10.27 0.00
N MET A 172 -3.51 10.39 -1.31
CA MET A 172 -2.58 11.23 -2.08
C MET A 172 -2.75 12.72 -1.79
N ARG A 173 -3.99 13.18 -1.57
CA ARG A 173 -4.29 14.57 -1.24
C ARG A 173 -3.58 15.06 0.01
N PHE A 174 -3.32 14.17 0.95
CA PHE A 174 -2.69 14.48 2.23
C PHE A 174 -1.29 13.86 2.37
N TYR A 175 -0.60 13.69 1.24
CA TYR A 175 0.81 13.28 1.16
C TYR A 175 1.11 11.87 1.70
N GLY A 176 0.08 11.03 1.90
CA GLY A 176 0.27 9.68 2.42
C GLY A 176 0.84 9.59 3.82
N TYR A 177 1.68 8.62 4.04
CA TYR A 177 2.49 8.49 5.26
C TYR A 177 3.62 9.50 5.28
N ASP A 178 3.96 9.98 6.47
CA ASP A 178 5.07 10.89 6.69
C ASP A 178 6.39 10.11 6.76
N GLU A 179 7.20 10.18 5.69
CA GLU A 179 8.46 9.45 5.58
C GLU A 179 9.57 9.99 6.51
N GLU A 180 9.35 11.05 7.26
CA GLU A 180 10.28 11.48 8.31
C GLU A 180 10.42 10.44 9.43
N PHE A 181 9.44 9.52 9.55
CA PHE A 181 9.52 8.40 10.49
C PHE A 181 10.26 7.18 9.93
N ALA A 182 10.65 7.18 8.64
CA ALA A 182 11.46 6.11 8.08
C ALA A 182 12.82 6.02 8.79
N GLY A 183 13.31 4.79 8.98
CA GLY A 183 14.49 4.51 9.77
C GLY A 183 14.24 4.19 11.24
N HIS A 184 13.02 4.44 11.76
CA HIS A 184 12.70 4.35 13.18
C HIS A 184 11.33 3.70 13.41
N TYR A 185 11.30 2.61 14.15
CA TYR A 185 10.07 1.87 14.40
C TYR A 185 9.11 2.60 15.35
N GLY A 186 7.91 2.89 14.87
CA GLY A 186 6.76 3.32 15.67
C GLY A 186 6.30 4.75 15.40
N SER A 187 5.05 5.04 15.81
CA SER A 187 4.32 6.31 15.70
C SER A 187 3.76 6.66 14.31
N GLU A 188 4.29 6.17 13.20
CA GLU A 188 3.90 6.52 11.82
C GLU A 188 2.41 6.27 11.55
N ASP A 189 1.86 5.14 12.00
CA ASP A 189 0.44 4.80 11.81
C ASP A 189 -0.50 5.71 12.60
N PHE A 190 -0.12 5.99 13.85
CA PHE A 190 -0.90 6.91 14.68
C PHE A 190 -0.87 8.31 14.09
N ARG A 191 0.29 8.74 13.60
CA ARG A 191 0.46 10.04 12.99
C ARG A 191 -0.35 10.15 11.71
N PHE A 192 -0.30 9.14 10.84
CA PHE A 192 -1.13 9.08 9.64
C PHE A 192 -2.61 9.30 9.94
N VAL A 193 -3.18 8.55 10.88
CA VAL A 193 -4.59 8.69 11.23
C VAL A 193 -4.90 10.05 11.83
N LYS A 194 -4.05 10.56 12.72
CA LYS A 194 -4.24 11.87 13.36
C LYS A 194 -4.21 12.99 12.33
N PHE A 195 -3.24 12.97 11.43
CA PHE A 195 -3.10 13.96 10.37
C PHE A 195 -4.33 13.96 9.44
N HIS A 196 -4.76 12.79 9.01
CA HIS A 196 -5.97 12.66 8.21
C HIS A 196 -7.23 13.16 8.92
N LYS A 197 -7.36 12.89 10.23
CA LYS A 197 -8.50 13.39 11.03
C LYS A 197 -8.47 14.90 11.19
N ALA A 198 -7.30 15.49 11.37
CA ALA A 198 -7.14 16.94 11.40
C ALA A 198 -7.59 17.61 10.09
N HIS A 199 -7.51 16.88 8.95
CA HIS A 199 -8.00 17.31 7.65
C HIS A 199 -9.42 16.80 7.33
N GLY A 200 -10.22 16.48 8.34
CA GLY A 200 -11.64 16.13 8.21
C GLY A 200 -11.90 14.71 7.70
N SER A 201 -10.94 13.80 7.74
CA SER A 201 -11.22 12.36 7.55
C SER A 201 -11.99 11.81 8.75
N LYS A 202 -12.86 10.84 8.47
CA LYS A 202 -13.64 10.12 9.49
C LYS A 202 -13.17 8.68 9.60
N GLN A 203 -12.69 8.29 10.78
CA GLN A 203 -12.36 6.91 11.04
C GLN A 203 -13.64 6.14 11.42
N SER A 204 -13.86 5.01 10.76
CA SER A 204 -14.98 4.10 11.05
C SER A 204 -14.52 2.65 10.89
N TYR A 205 -15.41 1.71 11.13
CA TYR A 205 -15.17 0.28 10.93
C TYR A 205 -16.08 -0.25 9.83
N LEU A 206 -15.61 -1.24 9.09
CA LEU A 206 -16.51 -2.06 8.27
C LEU A 206 -17.48 -2.81 9.17
N PRO A 207 -18.67 -3.23 8.64
CA PRO A 207 -19.58 -4.08 9.39
C PRO A 207 -18.87 -5.35 9.88
N LYS A 208 -19.17 -5.79 11.12
CA LYS A 208 -18.48 -6.91 11.81
C LYS A 208 -18.44 -8.22 11.05
N LYS A 209 -19.34 -8.44 10.09
CA LYS A 209 -19.36 -9.63 9.24
C LYS A 209 -18.24 -9.65 8.18
N TYR A 210 -17.58 -8.53 7.95
CA TYR A 210 -16.47 -8.39 6.99
C TYR A 210 -15.16 -8.32 7.76
N LEU A 211 -14.44 -9.43 7.73
CA LEU A 211 -13.31 -9.68 8.61
C LEU A 211 -12.01 -9.83 7.81
N CYS A 212 -10.91 -9.66 8.50
CA CYS A 212 -9.62 -10.24 8.17
C CYS A 212 -9.22 -11.23 9.27
N SER A 213 -8.27 -12.10 8.96
CA SER A 213 -7.67 -13.00 9.95
C SER A 213 -6.20 -12.72 10.07
N THR A 214 -5.67 -12.89 11.28
CA THR A 214 -4.23 -12.95 11.49
C THR A 214 -3.75 -14.31 10.99
N ARG A 215 -2.62 -14.33 10.29
CA ARG A 215 -1.97 -15.57 9.84
C ARG A 215 -1.34 -16.26 11.05
N ASP A 216 -1.36 -17.59 11.03
CA ASP A 216 -0.71 -18.37 12.08
C ASP A 216 0.81 -18.32 11.88
N ASN A 217 1.52 -17.85 12.90
CA ASN A 217 2.98 -17.79 12.89
C ASN A 217 3.64 -19.18 12.78
N ASN A 218 2.94 -20.24 13.18
CA ASN A 218 3.48 -21.59 13.19
C ASN A 218 3.24 -22.36 11.88
N THR A 219 2.22 -21.96 11.09
CA THR A 219 1.86 -22.64 9.84
C THR A 219 2.08 -21.77 8.62
N ASP A 220 1.66 -20.51 8.67
CA ASP A 220 1.66 -19.60 7.52
C ASP A 220 2.93 -18.74 7.43
N LEU A 221 3.72 -18.65 8.51
CA LEU A 221 4.91 -17.82 8.64
C LEU A 221 6.13 -18.62 9.11
N LYS A 222 6.11 -19.93 8.90
CA LYS A 222 7.19 -20.84 9.35
C LYS A 222 8.57 -20.42 8.90
N ASP A 223 8.66 -19.84 7.73
CA ASP A 223 9.91 -19.46 7.10
C ASP A 223 10.46 -18.10 7.60
N ASN A 224 9.67 -17.35 8.38
CA ASN A 224 10.13 -16.22 9.18
C ASN A 224 10.61 -16.67 10.57
N VAL A 225 11.42 -17.71 10.62
CA VAL A 225 11.82 -18.37 11.87
C VAL A 225 12.67 -17.44 12.74
N ASP A 226 13.41 -16.55 12.13
CA ASP A 226 14.29 -15.64 12.86
C ASP A 226 13.71 -14.22 12.87
N ARG A 227 12.65 -14.05 13.69
CA ARG A 227 12.05 -12.74 13.94
C ARG A 227 13.05 -11.70 14.47
N GLU A 228 14.19 -12.13 15.00
CA GLU A 228 15.21 -11.24 15.51
C GLU A 228 15.93 -10.46 14.42
N LYS A 229 15.81 -10.85 13.16
CA LYS A 229 16.43 -10.19 12.02
C LYS A 229 15.43 -9.47 11.10
N SER A 230 14.13 -9.62 11.33
CA SER A 230 13.07 -8.96 10.56
C SER A 230 12.59 -7.68 11.22
N TYR A 231 11.85 -6.83 10.51
CA TYR A 231 11.20 -5.64 11.08
C TYR A 231 10.38 -5.91 12.35
N HIS A 232 9.87 -7.13 12.51
CA HIS A 232 9.02 -7.49 13.66
C HIS A 232 9.76 -7.49 15.00
N THR A 233 11.08 -7.48 15.01
CA THR A 233 11.89 -7.49 16.25
C THR A 233 12.48 -6.15 16.59
N LEU A 234 12.40 -5.16 15.72
CA LEU A 234 12.85 -3.82 16.07
C LEU A 234 12.07 -3.34 17.29
N LYS A 235 12.77 -3.01 18.34
CA LYS A 235 12.19 -2.31 19.48
C LYS A 235 11.72 -0.95 19.03
N ARG A 236 10.55 -0.54 19.51
CA ARG A 236 10.01 0.78 19.22
C ARG A 236 11.03 1.84 19.65
N GLU A 237 11.50 2.64 18.70
CA GLU A 237 12.49 3.67 18.95
C GLU A 237 11.82 5.00 19.32
N LEU A 238 11.39 5.07 20.58
CA LEU A 238 10.68 6.25 21.09
C LEU A 238 11.58 7.46 21.29
N SER A 239 12.89 7.28 21.38
CA SER A 239 13.87 8.36 21.51
C SER A 239 13.88 9.32 20.32
N TYR A 240 13.68 8.81 19.10
CA TYR A 240 13.55 9.62 17.89
C TYR A 240 12.09 10.00 17.60
N ASN A 241 11.21 9.01 17.53
CA ASN A 241 9.84 9.22 17.07
C ASN A 241 9.01 10.09 18.00
N THR A 242 9.23 10.05 19.32
CA THR A 242 8.47 10.87 20.27
C THR A 242 8.72 12.36 20.11
N PRO A 243 9.96 12.85 20.06
CA PRO A 243 10.24 14.27 19.78
C PRO A 243 9.69 14.74 18.43
N VAL A 244 9.81 13.93 17.38
CA VAL A 244 9.26 14.23 16.05
C VAL A 244 7.73 14.34 16.11
N ASP A 245 7.02 13.39 16.74
CA ASP A 245 5.56 13.46 16.88
C ASP A 245 5.12 14.68 17.71
N LEU A 246 5.84 15.01 18.78
CA LEU A 246 5.57 16.19 19.60
C LEU A 246 5.75 17.47 18.81
N ARG A 247 6.85 17.63 18.08
CA ARG A 247 7.10 18.78 17.22
C ARG A 247 5.96 18.96 16.23
N LYS A 248 5.59 17.88 15.50
CA LYS A 248 4.50 17.91 14.51
C LYS A 248 3.14 18.26 15.13
N LYS A 249 2.87 17.85 16.36
CA LYS A 249 1.67 18.26 17.10
C LYS A 249 1.68 19.75 17.43
N MET A 250 2.81 20.29 17.82
CA MET A 250 2.96 21.72 18.10
C MET A 250 2.79 22.55 16.82
N GLU A 251 3.39 22.10 15.71
CA GLU A 251 3.21 22.73 14.39
C GLU A 251 1.74 22.77 13.98
N ASN A 252 1.02 21.64 14.09
CA ASN A 252 -0.41 21.59 13.81
C ASN A 252 -1.22 22.56 14.70
N ARG A 253 -0.87 22.63 16.00
CA ARG A 253 -1.57 23.50 16.95
C ARG A 253 -1.34 24.98 16.68
N ASN A 254 -0.12 25.34 16.33
CA ASN A 254 0.30 26.74 16.23
C ASN A 254 0.02 27.35 14.85
N PHE A 255 0.09 26.54 13.79
CA PHE A 255 0.04 27.02 12.41
C PHE A 255 -1.11 26.47 11.58
N GLY A 256 -1.84 25.47 12.06
CA GLY A 256 -2.98 24.88 11.36
C GLY A 256 -2.79 23.42 10.95
N ALA A 257 -3.87 22.83 10.46
CA ALA A 257 -3.91 21.39 10.18
C ALA A 257 -2.99 20.94 9.04
N GLU A 258 -2.66 21.83 8.12
CA GLU A 258 -1.75 21.56 6.99
C GLU A 258 -0.27 21.46 7.39
N TYR A 259 0.08 21.87 8.60
CA TYR A 259 1.42 21.74 9.15
C TYR A 259 1.61 20.42 9.90
N GLY A 260 2.85 20.12 10.27
CA GLY A 260 3.17 18.90 11.02
C GLY A 260 3.20 17.64 10.18
N HIS A 261 3.46 17.78 8.87
CA HIS A 261 3.84 16.70 7.95
C HIS A 261 5.06 17.15 7.16
N SER A 262 6.08 16.33 7.07
CA SER A 262 7.34 16.70 6.40
C SER A 262 7.16 16.90 4.89
N ARG A 263 6.12 16.29 4.31
CA ARG A 263 5.89 16.24 2.85
C ARG A 263 7.02 15.56 2.08
N ILE A 264 7.87 14.81 2.77
CA ILE A 264 8.80 13.88 2.15
C ILE A 264 7.95 12.76 1.56
N PHE A 265 8.19 12.46 0.28
CA PHE A 265 7.41 11.47 -0.45
C PHE A 265 8.28 10.77 -1.49
N LEU A 266 8.44 9.45 -1.35
CA LEU A 266 9.28 8.59 -2.19
C LEU A 266 10.74 9.07 -2.26
N ASN A 267 11.35 9.30 -1.09
CA ASN A 267 12.74 9.74 -0.98
C ASN A 267 13.73 8.56 -1.12
N PHE A 268 13.52 7.74 -2.15
CA PHE A 268 14.34 6.58 -2.50
C PHE A 268 14.12 6.23 -3.97
N THR A 269 14.92 5.32 -4.51
CA THR A 269 14.72 4.76 -5.85
C THR A 269 14.04 3.39 -5.76
N TRP A 270 13.44 2.92 -6.86
CA TRP A 270 12.77 1.63 -6.90
C TRP A 270 12.79 1.01 -8.28
N THR A 271 12.58 -0.30 -8.32
CA THR A 271 12.50 -1.09 -9.54
C THR A 271 11.19 -1.86 -9.58
N ILE A 272 10.61 -2.01 -10.77
CA ILE A 272 9.50 -2.94 -11.01
C ILE A 272 10.09 -4.29 -11.32
N LEU A 273 9.91 -5.28 -10.43
CA LEU A 273 10.46 -6.63 -10.62
C LEU A 273 9.55 -7.50 -11.47
N SER A 274 8.22 -7.36 -11.33
CA SER A 274 7.25 -8.16 -12.07
C SER A 274 5.93 -7.42 -12.24
N GLU A 275 5.28 -7.63 -13.38
CA GLU A 275 3.90 -7.23 -13.65
C GLU A 275 3.17 -8.41 -14.32
N GLN A 276 2.13 -8.91 -13.68
CA GLN A 276 1.31 -10.02 -14.15
C GLN A 276 -0.14 -9.59 -14.17
N TYR A 277 -0.87 -9.91 -15.22
CA TYR A 277 -2.26 -9.55 -15.39
C TYR A 277 -3.08 -10.75 -15.85
N ARG A 278 -4.18 -11.02 -15.17
CA ARG A 278 -5.14 -12.05 -15.57
C ARG A 278 -5.80 -11.75 -16.92
N LYS A 279 -6.06 -10.45 -17.16
CA LYS A 279 -6.68 -9.98 -18.41
C LYS A 279 -5.88 -8.80 -18.97
N ASN A 280 -5.38 -8.99 -20.17
CA ASN A 280 -4.80 -7.91 -20.95
C ASN A 280 -5.91 -7.24 -21.77
N ILE A 281 -6.60 -6.28 -21.20
CA ILE A 281 -7.60 -5.48 -21.88
C ILE A 281 -6.88 -4.31 -22.55
N PRO A 282 -6.77 -4.27 -23.90
CA PRO A 282 -6.12 -3.15 -24.57
C PRO A 282 -6.91 -1.87 -24.29
N SER A 283 -6.21 -0.80 -23.99
CA SER A 283 -6.82 0.52 -23.85
C SER A 283 -7.54 0.89 -25.15
N PRO A 284 -8.79 1.33 -25.11
CA PRO A 284 -9.51 1.70 -26.31
C PRO A 284 -8.71 2.77 -27.07
N LYS A 285 -8.31 2.45 -28.32
CA LYS A 285 -7.47 3.30 -29.17
C LYS A 285 -8.11 4.65 -29.52
N ASN A 286 -9.40 4.81 -29.27
CA ASN A 286 -10.17 5.99 -29.66
C ASN A 286 -10.53 6.85 -28.45
N LYS A 287 -9.56 7.58 -27.91
CA LYS A 287 -9.92 8.81 -27.19
C LYS A 287 -10.49 9.77 -28.24
N LYS A 288 -11.77 10.15 -28.08
CA LYS A 288 -12.39 11.15 -28.97
C LYS A 288 -11.48 12.36 -29.06
N TRP A 289 -11.31 12.94 -30.24
CA TRP A 289 -10.36 14.02 -30.51
C TRP A 289 -10.44 15.19 -29.52
N TRP A 290 -11.63 15.52 -29.03
CA TRP A 290 -11.86 16.55 -28.03
C TRP A 290 -11.22 16.25 -26.65
N TYR A 291 -10.88 15.00 -26.36
CA TYR A 291 -10.19 14.64 -25.11
C TYR A 291 -8.78 15.26 -25.01
N TYR A 292 -8.19 15.61 -26.14
CA TYR A 292 -6.89 16.28 -26.21
C TYR A 292 -6.99 17.79 -25.97
N LEU A 293 -8.18 18.36 -26.00
CA LEU A 293 -8.42 19.74 -25.72
C LEU A 293 -8.81 19.90 -24.26
N TRP A 294 -7.94 20.53 -23.46
CA TRP A 294 -8.06 20.58 -21.99
C TRP A 294 -9.42 21.15 -21.51
N TYR A 295 -9.99 22.15 -22.18
CA TYR A 295 -11.27 22.77 -21.82
C TYR A 295 -12.48 21.85 -22.10
N PHE A 296 -12.42 20.96 -23.09
CA PHE A 296 -13.41 19.92 -23.28
C PHE A 296 -13.33 18.83 -22.22
N ARG A 297 -12.13 18.49 -21.76
CA ARG A 297 -11.98 17.60 -20.60
C ARG A 297 -12.59 18.21 -19.35
N TRP A 298 -12.45 19.51 -19.16
CA TRP A 298 -13.05 20.21 -18.03
C TRP A 298 -14.59 20.23 -18.09
N LEU A 299 -15.17 20.39 -19.28
CA LEU A 299 -16.62 20.41 -19.48
C LEU A 299 -17.29 19.03 -19.46
N PHE A 300 -16.62 17.98 -19.97
CA PHE A 300 -17.23 16.69 -20.25
C PHE A 300 -16.50 15.48 -19.62
N GLY A 301 -15.42 15.70 -18.93
CA GLY A 301 -14.50 14.64 -18.43
C GLY A 301 -14.82 14.12 -17.03
N ASN A 302 -15.94 14.45 -16.44
CA ASN A 302 -16.31 14.04 -15.08
C ASN A 302 -17.33 12.88 -15.04
N ASN A 303 -17.37 12.04 -16.07
CA ASN A 303 -18.15 10.81 -16.05
C ASN A 303 -17.26 9.58 -16.18
#